data_89433bf6eb06d10b2b2f7afb6f076c14
#
_entry.id   89433bf6eb06d10b2b2f7afb6f076c14
#
_cell.length_a   1.000
_cell.length_b   1.000
_cell.length_c   1.000
_cell.angle_alpha   90.00
_cell.angle_beta   90.00
_cell.angle_gamma   90.00
#
_symmetry.space_group_name_H-M   'P 1'
#
loop_
_entity.id
_entity.type
_entity.pdbx_description
1 polymer ?
#
loop_
_entity_poly.entity_id
_entity_poly.type
_entity_poly.pdbx_seq_one_letter_code
_entity_poly.pdbx_strand_id
1 'polypeptide(L)'
;MSTSVDQAFITQYSSDVHEVFQRKGSYLMPAVFHKSGVIGNTASFHKIGTGTATTKARHGTITPMNQTHTAPTCTLVDFYAGDWVDKLDEAKTNMDVRKAYANGGAMALGRKCDDQITTVLDTTSQTVVSLTTSSTAAAFLGTVLGWVEAVFANDVPNDGDVFAVVTARLWSQLMSAPQFQNSDYVGSAGQSFTQGPQIGMGKWKDWMGVKWKMQTGLSGAGTATAKCFIWHKTAIGYASAEAAGNIAGNASVAADITWHGDRAAHFVNHLMSGQAVMIDDTGVIEANTDDTQAVITS
;
A
#
# COMPACT_ATOMS: atom_id res chain seq x y z
N MET A 1 12.47 49.58 40.38
CA MET A 1 12.75 48.45 39.43
C MET A 1 11.95 48.76 38.17
N SER A 2 12.62 48.87 37.05
CA SER A 2 11.98 49.20 35.77
C SER A 2 11.16 48.02 35.26
N THR A 3 9.86 48.18 35.10
CA THR A 3 8.93 47.18 34.58
C THR A 3 8.97 47.06 33.04
N SER A 4 9.92 47.74 32.37
CA SER A 4 10.03 47.78 30.92
C SER A 4 10.87 46.65 30.30
N VAL A 5 11.42 45.74 31.09
CA VAL A 5 12.28 44.66 30.61
C VAL A 5 11.49 43.40 30.19
N ASP A 6 10.26 43.25 30.70
CA ASP A 6 9.40 42.11 30.40
C ASP A 6 8.91 42.02 28.92
N GLN A 7 8.98 43.15 28.21
CA GLN A 7 8.59 43.20 26.79
C GLN A 7 9.73 42.83 25.80
N ALA A 8 10.94 42.64 26.32
CA ALA A 8 12.12 42.30 25.51
C ALA A 8 12.40 40.77 25.43
N PHE A 9 11.56 39.92 26.00
CA PHE A 9 11.71 38.48 25.86
C PHE A 9 11.26 38.07 24.45
N ILE A 10 12.25 37.87 23.59
CA ILE A 10 12.04 37.27 22.27
C ILE A 10 11.71 35.80 22.51
N THR A 11 10.53 35.35 22.12
CA THR A 11 10.19 33.94 22.09
C THR A 11 11.14 33.25 21.12
N GLN A 12 12.07 32.49 21.63
CA GLN A 12 12.97 31.69 20.83
C GLN A 12 12.18 30.46 20.34
N TYR A 13 11.89 30.39 19.05
CA TYR A 13 11.28 29.23 18.43
C TYR A 13 12.31 28.08 18.37
N SER A 14 11.83 26.86 18.58
CA SER A 14 12.64 25.65 18.37
C SER A 14 13.08 25.62 16.91
N SER A 15 14.35 25.29 16.66
CA SER A 15 14.85 25.08 15.30
C SER A 15 14.37 23.76 14.68
N ASP A 16 13.73 22.92 15.46
CA ASP A 16 13.28 21.60 15.03
C ASP A 16 11.80 21.65 14.70
N VAL A 17 11.48 21.28 13.44
CA VAL A 17 10.09 21.09 13.01
C VAL A 17 9.64 19.70 13.44
N HIS A 18 8.68 19.65 14.36
CA HIS A 18 8.02 18.40 14.70
C HIS A 18 6.87 18.15 13.73
N GLU A 19 7.11 17.28 12.73
CA GLU A 19 6.07 16.89 11.80
C GLU A 19 5.04 16.01 12.50
N VAL A 20 3.75 16.24 12.21
CA VAL A 20 2.65 15.40 12.70
C VAL A 20 2.83 13.99 12.17
N PHE A 21 2.54 12.99 12.99
CA PHE A 21 2.62 11.59 12.58
C PHE A 21 1.73 11.33 11.36
N GLN A 22 2.34 10.87 10.30
CA GLN A 22 1.66 10.51 9.05
C GLN A 22 2.33 9.32 8.40
N ARG A 23 1.56 8.58 7.59
CA ARG A 23 2.10 7.46 6.81
C ARG A 23 3.10 7.98 5.77
N LYS A 24 4.32 7.45 5.81
CA LYS A 24 5.43 7.88 4.94
C LYS A 24 5.48 7.05 3.66
N GLY A 25 5.31 7.71 2.52
CA GLY A 25 5.46 7.10 1.20
C GLY A 25 4.38 6.05 0.86
N SER A 26 4.62 5.31 -0.22
CA SER A 26 3.79 4.18 -0.62
C SER A 26 4.33 2.88 -0.03
N TYR A 27 3.44 2.10 0.60
CA TYR A 27 3.76 0.79 1.16
C TYR A 27 3.34 -0.37 0.26
N LEU A 28 2.39 -0.15 -0.65
CA LEU A 28 1.81 -1.20 -1.48
C LEU A 28 2.47 -1.30 -2.86
N MET A 29 3.20 -0.27 -3.29
CA MET A 29 3.86 -0.27 -4.59
C MET A 29 4.76 -1.50 -4.85
N PRO A 30 5.55 -2.02 -3.88
CA PRO A 30 6.35 -3.23 -4.09
C PRO A 30 5.51 -4.50 -4.25
N ALA A 31 4.25 -4.47 -3.79
CA ALA A 31 3.34 -5.61 -3.77
C ALA A 31 2.44 -5.70 -5.01
N VAL A 32 2.65 -4.85 -6.01
CA VAL A 32 1.90 -4.81 -7.27
C VAL A 32 2.83 -4.90 -8.47
N PHE A 33 2.27 -5.25 -9.62
CA PHE A 33 3.02 -5.24 -10.88
C PHE A 33 3.12 -3.81 -11.41
N HIS A 34 4.29 -3.19 -11.25
CA HIS A 34 4.52 -1.80 -11.62
C HIS A 34 5.04 -1.66 -13.05
N LYS A 35 4.35 -0.84 -13.86
CA LYS A 35 4.76 -0.42 -15.19
C LYS A 35 5.10 1.07 -15.16
N SER A 36 6.37 1.38 -15.11
CA SER A 36 6.88 2.77 -15.12
C SER A 36 7.13 3.28 -16.54
N GLY A 37 7.22 4.61 -16.69
CA GLY A 37 7.61 5.23 -17.95
C GLY A 37 6.55 5.13 -19.05
N VAL A 38 5.27 5.17 -18.68
CA VAL A 38 4.18 5.14 -19.66
C VAL A 38 4.15 6.47 -20.42
N ILE A 39 4.22 6.36 -21.73
CA ILE A 39 4.07 7.49 -22.66
C ILE A 39 2.63 7.51 -23.16
N GLY A 40 1.91 8.60 -22.91
CA GLY A 40 0.50 8.75 -23.26
C GLY A 40 -0.41 8.66 -22.04
N ASN A 41 -1.72 8.72 -22.27
CA ASN A 41 -2.74 8.81 -21.21
C ASN A 41 -3.25 7.45 -20.71
N THR A 42 -2.95 6.36 -21.39
CA THR A 42 -3.46 5.02 -21.07
C THR A 42 -2.35 3.99 -21.07
N ALA A 43 -2.42 3.05 -20.12
CA ALA A 43 -1.58 1.88 -20.08
C ALA A 43 -2.41 0.61 -20.18
N SER A 44 -1.94 -0.38 -20.93
CA SER A 44 -2.58 -1.69 -21.03
C SER A 44 -1.71 -2.78 -20.42
N PHE A 45 -2.35 -3.75 -19.77
CA PHE A 45 -1.73 -4.93 -19.20
C PHE A 45 -2.29 -6.15 -19.91
N HIS A 46 -1.43 -6.92 -20.57
CA HIS A 46 -1.87 -8.08 -21.33
C HIS A 46 -1.99 -9.31 -20.42
N LYS A 47 -3.14 -9.97 -20.48
CA LYS A 47 -3.43 -11.24 -19.82
C LYS A 47 -3.79 -12.27 -20.86
N ILE A 48 -3.22 -13.47 -20.76
CA ILE A 48 -3.54 -14.63 -21.57
C ILE A 48 -4.27 -15.63 -20.68
N GLY A 49 -5.43 -16.10 -21.14
CA GLY A 49 -6.23 -17.09 -20.41
C GLY A 49 -5.58 -18.45 -20.36
N THR A 50 -6.11 -19.32 -19.51
CA THR A 50 -5.65 -20.72 -19.39
C THR A 50 -6.00 -21.52 -20.63
N GLY A 51 -5.10 -22.41 -21.03
CA GLY A 51 -5.32 -23.37 -22.12
C GLY A 51 -5.29 -24.81 -21.60
N THR A 52 -6.04 -25.69 -22.27
CA THR A 52 -6.07 -27.11 -21.92
C THR A 52 -5.30 -27.95 -22.97
N ALA A 53 -4.42 -28.82 -22.51
CA ALA A 53 -3.72 -29.74 -23.40
C ALA A 53 -4.70 -30.77 -23.95
N THR A 54 -4.60 -31.06 -25.25
CA THR A 54 -5.41 -32.07 -25.92
C THR A 54 -4.53 -33.22 -26.40
N THR A 55 -5.09 -34.43 -26.45
CA THR A 55 -4.44 -35.58 -27.05
C THR A 55 -4.78 -35.67 -28.53
N LYS A 56 -3.87 -36.22 -29.32
CA LYS A 56 -4.13 -36.58 -30.73
C LYS A 56 -3.84 -38.03 -31.00
N ALA A 57 -4.54 -38.62 -31.98
CA ALA A 57 -4.22 -39.91 -32.49
C ALA A 57 -2.88 -39.91 -33.28
N ARG A 58 -2.24 -41.07 -33.42
CA ARG A 58 -1.06 -41.23 -34.27
C ARG A 58 -1.44 -40.82 -35.70
N HIS A 59 -0.75 -39.89 -36.30
CA HIS A 59 -1.05 -39.24 -37.59
C HIS A 59 -2.28 -38.29 -37.63
N GLY A 60 -2.95 -38.01 -36.49
CA GLY A 60 -4.01 -37.03 -36.41
C GLY A 60 -3.50 -35.58 -36.42
N THR A 61 -4.39 -34.62 -36.64
CA THR A 61 -4.11 -33.19 -36.50
C THR A 61 -4.14 -32.73 -35.03
N ILE A 62 -3.32 -31.74 -34.68
CA ILE A 62 -3.33 -31.12 -33.36
C ILE A 62 -4.49 -30.11 -33.30
N THR A 63 -5.29 -30.19 -32.25
CA THR A 63 -6.33 -29.18 -31.98
C THR A 63 -5.70 -27.95 -31.28
N PRO A 64 -5.82 -26.77 -31.83
CA PRO A 64 -5.29 -25.53 -31.20
C PRO A 64 -6.03 -25.23 -29.89
N MET A 65 -5.32 -24.74 -28.88
CA MET A 65 -5.89 -24.38 -27.57
C MET A 65 -6.77 -23.13 -27.61
N ASN A 66 -6.58 -22.25 -28.59
CA ASN A 66 -7.35 -21.00 -28.76
C ASN A 66 -7.50 -20.19 -27.45
N GLN A 67 -6.38 -19.90 -26.81
CA GLN A 67 -6.37 -19.12 -25.56
C GLN A 67 -6.95 -17.72 -25.79
N THR A 68 -7.75 -17.27 -24.83
CA THR A 68 -8.32 -15.91 -24.85
C THR A 68 -7.27 -14.89 -24.43
N HIS A 69 -7.20 -13.77 -25.15
CA HIS A 69 -6.35 -12.63 -24.84
C HIS A 69 -7.20 -11.47 -24.35
N THR A 70 -6.88 -10.95 -23.19
CA THR A 70 -7.50 -9.74 -22.65
C THR A 70 -6.42 -8.71 -22.31
N ALA A 71 -6.75 -7.44 -22.38
CA ALA A 71 -5.84 -6.35 -22.08
C ALA A 71 -6.55 -5.29 -21.20
N PRO A 72 -6.66 -5.52 -19.89
CA PRO A 72 -7.14 -4.48 -18.99
C PRO A 72 -6.35 -3.20 -19.18
N THR A 73 -7.04 -2.08 -19.26
CA THR A 73 -6.44 -0.76 -19.47
C THR A 73 -6.75 0.15 -18.31
N CYS A 74 -5.80 1.02 -17.94
CA CYS A 74 -6.03 2.11 -17.02
C CYS A 74 -5.70 3.45 -17.68
N THR A 75 -6.49 4.45 -17.37
CA THR A 75 -6.22 5.84 -17.74
C THR A 75 -5.48 6.51 -16.59
N LEU A 76 -4.32 7.09 -16.90
CA LEU A 76 -3.51 7.79 -15.91
C LEU A 76 -4.27 9.01 -15.38
N VAL A 77 -4.13 9.26 -14.07
CA VAL A 77 -4.70 10.42 -13.38
C VAL A 77 -3.58 11.24 -12.77
N ASP A 78 -3.64 12.56 -12.99
CA ASP A 78 -2.64 13.50 -12.49
C ASP A 78 -2.99 13.98 -11.09
N PHE A 79 -2.02 13.93 -10.19
CA PHE A 79 -2.13 14.41 -8.83
C PHE A 79 -1.07 15.46 -8.56
N TYR A 80 -1.50 16.50 -7.86
CA TYR A 80 -0.68 17.63 -7.48
C TYR A 80 -0.72 17.82 -5.96
N ALA A 81 0.45 18.04 -5.37
CA ALA A 81 0.57 18.40 -3.96
C ALA A 81 1.51 19.60 -3.89
N GLY A 82 0.94 20.80 -3.88
CA GLY A 82 1.71 22.04 -3.87
C GLY A 82 1.34 22.92 -2.70
N ASP A 83 2.34 23.68 -2.19
CA ASP A 83 2.14 24.66 -1.13
C ASP A 83 3.04 25.89 -1.33
N TRP A 84 2.60 27.02 -0.78
CA TRP A 84 3.29 28.31 -0.87
C TRP A 84 4.11 28.57 0.38
N VAL A 85 5.33 29.02 0.19
CA VAL A 85 6.23 29.48 1.25
C VAL A 85 6.55 30.95 1.02
N ASP A 86 5.99 31.84 1.85
CA ASP A 86 6.25 33.26 1.78
C ASP A 86 7.69 33.58 2.22
N LYS A 87 8.33 34.49 1.50
CA LYS A 87 9.71 34.90 1.76
C LYS A 87 9.88 35.57 3.12
N LEU A 88 8.89 36.35 3.54
CA LEU A 88 8.94 37.06 4.82
C LEU A 88 8.69 36.10 5.99
N ASP A 89 7.86 35.10 5.81
CA ASP A 89 7.63 34.07 6.84
C ASP A 89 8.86 33.19 7.00
N GLU A 90 9.53 32.84 5.92
CA GLU A 90 10.82 32.14 5.96
C GLU A 90 11.90 32.94 6.71
N ALA A 91 11.91 34.26 6.55
CA ALA A 91 12.86 35.13 7.25
C ALA A 91 12.57 35.31 8.76
N LYS A 92 11.29 35.13 9.17
CA LYS A 92 10.87 35.19 10.56
C LYS A 92 10.99 33.90 11.32
N THR A 93 10.93 32.76 10.60
CA THR A 93 11.04 31.42 11.16
C THR A 93 12.49 30.93 11.10
N ASN A 94 12.97 30.37 12.21
CA ASN A 94 14.31 29.77 12.28
C ASN A 94 14.29 28.30 11.80
N MET A 95 13.36 27.95 10.88
CA MET A 95 13.12 26.58 10.40
C MET A 95 13.22 26.52 8.88
N ASP A 96 13.67 25.39 8.34
CA ASP A 96 13.62 25.12 6.91
C ASP A 96 12.20 24.67 6.50
N VAL A 97 11.30 25.65 6.37
CA VAL A 97 9.88 25.44 6.03
C VAL A 97 9.72 24.77 4.67
N ARG A 98 10.60 25.10 3.70
CA ARG A 98 10.56 24.50 2.36
C ARG A 98 10.79 22.99 2.40
N LYS A 99 11.75 22.54 3.21
CA LYS A 99 12.03 21.11 3.38
C LYS A 99 10.88 20.37 4.04
N ALA A 100 10.23 20.97 5.05
CA ALA A 100 9.07 20.37 5.71
C ALA A 100 7.89 20.20 4.74
N TYR A 101 7.59 21.21 3.94
CA TYR A 101 6.53 21.15 2.92
C TYR A 101 6.86 20.18 1.78
N ALA A 102 8.14 20.11 1.36
CA ALA A 102 8.59 19.14 0.39
C ALA A 102 8.40 17.70 0.90
N ASN A 103 8.73 17.41 2.15
CA ASN A 103 8.49 16.11 2.77
C ASN A 103 6.99 15.80 2.85
N GLY A 104 6.19 16.76 3.30
CA GLY A 104 4.73 16.62 3.42
C GLY A 104 4.04 16.28 2.09
N GLY A 105 4.41 16.98 1.02
CA GLY A 105 3.91 16.76 -0.33
C GLY A 105 4.27 15.38 -0.89
N ALA A 106 5.53 14.98 -0.74
CA ALA A 106 5.98 13.65 -1.17
C ALA A 106 5.25 12.51 -0.42
N MET A 107 5.03 12.67 0.90
CA MET A 107 4.27 11.71 1.71
C MET A 107 2.79 11.67 1.28
N ALA A 108 2.19 12.81 0.94
CA ALA A 108 0.80 12.88 0.48
C ALA A 108 0.60 12.10 -0.83
N LEU A 109 1.49 12.28 -1.81
CA LEU A 109 1.44 11.54 -3.06
C LEU A 109 1.69 10.05 -2.87
N GLY A 110 2.62 9.66 -1.98
CA GLY A 110 2.82 8.26 -1.65
C GLY A 110 1.58 7.59 -1.05
N ARG A 111 0.85 8.30 -0.16
CA ARG A 111 -0.44 7.82 0.36
C ARG A 111 -1.47 7.68 -0.76
N LYS A 112 -1.48 8.61 -1.71
CA LYS A 112 -2.41 8.56 -2.85
C LYS A 112 -2.19 7.34 -3.74
N CYS A 113 -0.93 6.91 -3.96
CA CYS A 113 -0.64 5.65 -4.64
C CYS A 113 -1.27 4.46 -3.91
N ASP A 114 -1.10 4.38 -2.58
CA ASP A 114 -1.69 3.29 -1.79
C ASP A 114 -3.22 3.34 -1.84
N ASP A 115 -3.83 4.53 -1.79
CA ASP A 115 -5.29 4.69 -1.87
C ASP A 115 -5.84 4.23 -3.24
N GLN A 116 -5.11 4.47 -4.33
CA GLN A 116 -5.48 3.96 -5.66
C GLN A 116 -5.44 2.43 -5.71
N ILE A 117 -4.39 1.82 -5.13
CA ILE A 117 -4.26 0.36 -5.07
C ILE A 117 -5.38 -0.24 -4.21
N THR A 118 -5.63 0.31 -3.02
CA THR A 118 -6.71 -0.19 -2.14
C THR A 118 -8.09 0.00 -2.75
N THR A 119 -8.32 1.10 -3.49
CA THR A 119 -9.59 1.31 -4.23
C THR A 119 -9.80 0.24 -5.29
N VAL A 120 -8.74 -0.16 -6.00
CA VAL A 120 -8.85 -1.24 -7.01
C VAL A 120 -9.05 -2.60 -6.34
N LEU A 121 -8.36 -2.89 -5.23
CA LEU A 121 -8.58 -4.11 -4.44
C LEU A 121 -10.04 -4.20 -3.95
N ASP A 122 -10.66 -3.09 -3.57
CA ASP A 122 -12.06 -3.01 -3.12
C ASP A 122 -13.08 -3.30 -4.24
N THR A 123 -12.65 -3.38 -5.50
CA THR A 123 -13.53 -3.74 -6.63
C THR A 123 -13.58 -5.24 -6.91
N THR A 124 -12.87 -6.07 -6.15
CA THR A 124 -12.88 -7.53 -6.37
C THR A 124 -14.27 -8.11 -6.15
N SER A 125 -14.60 -9.11 -6.96
CA SER A 125 -15.81 -9.91 -6.80
C SER A 125 -15.60 -11.15 -5.91
N GLN A 126 -14.36 -11.44 -5.51
CA GLN A 126 -13.95 -12.61 -4.75
C GLN A 126 -13.98 -12.32 -3.25
N THR A 127 -15.12 -12.61 -2.61
CA THR A 127 -15.30 -12.44 -1.17
C THR A 127 -15.24 -13.79 -0.47
N VAL A 128 -14.50 -13.87 0.62
CA VAL A 128 -14.41 -15.07 1.47
C VAL A 128 -15.19 -14.90 2.77
N VAL A 129 -15.32 -15.97 3.52
CA VAL A 129 -16.03 -15.99 4.80
C VAL A 129 -15.48 -14.91 5.73
N SER A 130 -16.40 -14.04 6.19
CA SER A 130 -16.10 -12.97 7.14
C SER A 130 -15.73 -13.52 8.50
N LEU A 131 -14.84 -12.84 9.19
CA LEU A 131 -14.49 -13.15 10.57
C LEU A 131 -15.60 -12.64 11.47
N THR A 132 -16.36 -13.57 12.06
CA THR A 132 -17.47 -13.22 12.95
C THR A 132 -17.01 -12.95 14.39
N THR A 133 -17.79 -12.17 15.09
CA THR A 133 -17.55 -11.59 16.41
C THR A 133 -17.41 -12.57 17.58
N SER A 134 -17.85 -13.80 17.42
CA SER A 134 -17.88 -14.80 18.50
C SER A 134 -16.85 -15.93 18.31
N SER A 135 -15.84 -15.71 17.49
CA SER A 135 -14.85 -16.73 17.20
C SER A 135 -13.90 -16.93 18.39
N THR A 136 -13.73 -18.17 18.83
CA THR A 136 -12.60 -18.55 19.72
C THR A 136 -11.27 -18.34 18.99
N ALA A 137 -10.14 -18.31 19.72
CA ALA A 137 -8.83 -18.16 19.11
C ALA A 137 -8.55 -19.24 18.04
N ALA A 138 -9.01 -20.47 18.24
CA ALA A 138 -8.90 -21.55 17.26
C ALA A 138 -9.77 -21.31 16.02
N ALA A 139 -11.00 -20.84 16.18
CA ALA A 139 -11.89 -20.52 15.06
C ALA A 139 -11.38 -19.32 14.27
N PHE A 140 -10.80 -18.32 14.94
CA PHE A 140 -10.13 -17.18 14.30
C PHE A 140 -9.01 -17.66 13.37
N LEU A 141 -8.10 -18.48 13.88
CA LEU A 141 -7.00 -19.01 13.09
C LEU A 141 -7.50 -19.84 11.90
N GLY A 142 -8.50 -20.68 12.13
CA GLY A 142 -9.14 -21.48 11.07
C GLY A 142 -9.74 -20.62 9.96
N THR A 143 -10.36 -19.49 10.30
CA THR A 143 -10.90 -18.56 9.30
C THR A 143 -9.79 -17.90 8.48
N VAL A 144 -8.71 -17.44 9.13
CA VAL A 144 -7.57 -16.83 8.43
C VAL A 144 -6.87 -17.85 7.52
N LEU A 145 -6.75 -19.11 7.95
CA LEU A 145 -6.25 -20.20 7.10
C LEU A 145 -7.17 -20.43 5.90
N GLY A 146 -8.50 -20.37 6.09
CA GLY A 146 -9.47 -20.46 5.00
C GLY A 146 -9.33 -19.33 3.97
N TRP A 147 -8.90 -18.15 4.38
CA TRP A 147 -8.60 -17.07 3.42
C TRP A 147 -7.38 -17.39 2.57
N VAL A 148 -6.33 -17.93 3.18
CA VAL A 148 -5.11 -18.36 2.45
C VAL A 148 -5.44 -19.52 1.52
N GLU A 149 -6.26 -20.49 1.97
CA GLU A 149 -6.76 -21.59 1.15
C GLU A 149 -7.53 -21.06 -0.07
N ALA A 150 -8.41 -20.07 0.11
CA ALA A 150 -9.22 -19.52 -0.98
C ALA A 150 -8.35 -18.87 -2.09
N VAL A 151 -7.23 -18.25 -1.73
CA VAL A 151 -6.28 -17.70 -2.72
C VAL A 151 -5.68 -18.84 -3.55
N PHE A 152 -5.18 -19.89 -2.90
CA PHE A 152 -4.52 -21.00 -3.60
C PHE A 152 -5.51 -21.93 -4.31
N ALA A 153 -6.77 -21.99 -3.86
CA ALA A 153 -7.84 -22.73 -4.56
C ALA A 153 -8.19 -22.11 -5.93
N ASN A 154 -7.84 -20.85 -6.16
CA ASN A 154 -7.97 -20.18 -7.45
C ASN A 154 -6.77 -20.39 -8.38
N ASP A 155 -5.96 -21.43 -8.17
CA ASP A 155 -4.75 -21.73 -8.94
C ASP A 155 -3.70 -20.58 -8.95
N VAL A 156 -3.69 -19.75 -7.92
CA VAL A 156 -2.68 -18.68 -7.76
C VAL A 156 -1.33 -19.32 -7.47
N PRO A 157 -0.25 -18.94 -8.20
CA PRO A 157 1.08 -19.49 -7.96
C PRO A 157 1.56 -19.23 -6.53
N ASN A 158 2.13 -20.27 -5.89
CA ASN A 158 2.79 -20.15 -4.60
C ASN A 158 4.30 -19.95 -4.82
N ASP A 159 4.65 -18.79 -5.36
CA ASP A 159 6.04 -18.38 -5.66
C ASP A 159 6.62 -17.42 -4.61
N GLY A 160 5.86 -17.15 -3.54
CA GLY A 160 6.24 -16.19 -2.48
C GLY A 160 5.90 -14.75 -2.81
N ASP A 161 5.17 -14.47 -3.89
CA ASP A 161 4.71 -13.14 -4.28
C ASP A 161 3.22 -12.90 -4.00
N VAL A 162 2.69 -13.59 -2.97
CA VAL A 162 1.36 -13.34 -2.41
C VAL A 162 1.48 -12.37 -1.24
N PHE A 163 0.65 -11.33 -1.25
CA PHE A 163 0.66 -10.24 -0.28
C PHE A 163 -0.69 -10.14 0.42
N ALA A 164 -0.67 -9.80 1.70
CA ALA A 164 -1.87 -9.55 2.49
C ALA A 164 -1.76 -8.24 3.24
N VAL A 165 -2.80 -7.41 3.16
CA VAL A 165 -2.94 -6.22 4.00
C VAL A 165 -4.12 -6.38 4.93
N VAL A 166 -3.87 -6.03 6.18
CA VAL A 166 -4.82 -6.19 7.27
C VAL A 166 -4.95 -4.91 8.08
N THR A 167 -6.09 -4.73 8.73
CA THR A 167 -6.31 -3.61 9.64
C THR A 167 -5.42 -3.73 10.88
N ALA A 168 -5.24 -2.63 11.59
CA ALA A 168 -4.47 -2.62 12.85
C ALA A 168 -5.09 -3.56 13.89
N ARG A 169 -6.42 -3.70 13.86
CA ARG A 169 -7.16 -4.58 14.76
C ARG A 169 -6.88 -6.04 14.47
N LEU A 170 -7.05 -6.46 13.21
CA LEU A 170 -6.75 -7.83 12.80
C LEU A 170 -5.27 -8.17 13.01
N TRP A 171 -4.38 -7.19 12.78
CA TRP A 171 -2.95 -7.37 13.07
C TRP A 171 -2.71 -7.69 14.54
N SER A 172 -3.32 -6.94 15.47
CA SER A 172 -3.22 -7.21 16.91
C SER A 172 -3.75 -8.61 17.27
N GLN A 173 -4.82 -9.05 16.61
CA GLN A 173 -5.39 -10.37 16.79
C GLN A 173 -4.46 -11.48 16.28
N LEU A 174 -3.84 -11.30 15.09
CA LEU A 174 -2.81 -12.23 14.57
C LEU A 174 -1.62 -12.32 15.52
N MET A 175 -1.23 -11.21 16.13
CA MET A 175 -0.14 -11.15 17.09
C MET A 175 -0.44 -11.88 18.40
N SER A 176 -1.71 -12.08 18.74
CA SER A 176 -2.10 -12.88 19.92
C SER A 176 -2.06 -14.39 19.64
N ALA A 177 -2.02 -14.81 18.37
CA ALA A 177 -1.99 -16.22 17.98
C ALA A 177 -0.56 -16.81 18.06
N PRO A 178 -0.33 -17.86 18.88
CA PRO A 178 1.01 -18.46 19.02
C PRO A 178 1.61 -18.93 17.70
N GLN A 179 0.77 -19.44 16.79
CA GLN A 179 1.18 -19.96 15.48
C GLN A 179 1.73 -18.86 14.55
N PHE A 180 1.32 -17.61 14.77
CA PHE A 180 1.82 -16.46 14.02
C PHE A 180 3.07 -15.86 14.66
N GLN A 181 3.22 -15.98 15.98
CA GLN A 181 4.24 -15.30 16.75
C GLN A 181 5.44 -16.19 17.14
N ASN A 182 5.20 -17.45 17.49
CA ASN A 182 6.22 -18.30 18.10
C ASN A 182 7.17 -18.89 17.05
N SER A 183 8.47 -18.81 17.31
CA SER A 183 9.52 -19.39 16.45
C SER A 183 9.42 -20.90 16.28
N ASP A 184 8.85 -21.60 17.27
CA ASP A 184 8.68 -23.06 17.20
C ASP A 184 7.70 -23.49 16.08
N TYR A 185 6.73 -22.64 15.77
CA TYR A 185 5.75 -22.87 14.70
C TYR A 185 6.16 -22.26 13.35
N VAL A 186 6.85 -21.12 13.38
CA VAL A 186 7.21 -20.37 12.16
C VAL A 186 8.56 -20.81 11.59
N GLY A 187 9.35 -21.56 12.36
CA GLY A 187 10.69 -22.01 11.98
C GLY A 187 11.73 -20.89 12.02
N SER A 188 13.01 -21.24 11.81
CA SER A 188 14.11 -20.27 11.88
C SER A 188 14.12 -19.25 10.72
N ALA A 189 13.45 -19.53 9.62
CA ALA A 189 13.29 -18.62 8.49
C ALA A 189 12.11 -17.65 8.66
N GLY A 190 11.10 -18.04 9.45
CA GLY A 190 10.01 -17.17 9.84
C GLY A 190 10.43 -16.27 11.00
N GLN A 191 10.47 -14.98 10.77
CA GLN A 191 10.93 -14.02 11.76
C GLN A 191 10.02 -13.99 12.99
N SER A 192 10.48 -14.60 14.08
CA SER A 192 9.87 -14.45 15.41
C SER A 192 9.95 -12.99 15.89
N PHE A 193 8.99 -12.55 16.68
CA PHE A 193 9.02 -11.25 17.35
C PHE A 193 10.25 -11.01 18.22
N THR A 194 10.84 -12.08 18.73
CA THR A 194 11.97 -12.03 19.63
C THR A 194 13.31 -11.70 18.95
N GLN A 195 13.38 -11.73 17.63
CA GLN A 195 14.62 -11.45 16.90
C GLN A 195 14.79 -9.96 16.51
N GLY A 196 14.29 -9.04 17.29
CA GLY A 196 14.61 -7.62 17.16
C GLY A 196 13.68 -6.81 16.24
N PRO A 197 14.00 -5.53 15.97
CA PRO A 197 13.08 -4.49 15.50
C PRO A 197 12.59 -4.65 14.05
N GLN A 198 12.60 -5.82 13.48
CA GLN A 198 12.27 -6.07 12.07
C GLN A 198 10.79 -5.89 11.74
N ILE A 199 9.91 -5.87 12.75
CA ILE A 199 8.46 -5.72 12.57
C ILE A 199 8.05 -4.25 12.54
N GLY A 200 8.90 -3.34 13.01
CA GLY A 200 8.55 -1.93 13.20
C GLY A 200 8.63 -1.04 11.97
N MET A 201 9.29 -1.42 10.90
CA MET A 201 9.65 -0.48 9.83
C MET A 201 9.10 -0.85 8.46
N GLY A 202 7.80 -1.05 8.37
CA GLY A 202 7.17 -1.23 7.07
C GLY A 202 7.57 -2.51 6.32
N LYS A 203 8.18 -3.47 7.01
CA LYS A 203 8.52 -4.77 6.43
C LYS A 203 7.32 -5.70 6.41
N TRP A 204 7.30 -6.57 5.43
CA TRP A 204 6.32 -7.63 5.31
C TRP A 204 6.73 -8.81 6.20
N LYS A 205 5.75 -9.41 6.89
CA LYS A 205 5.97 -10.63 7.67
C LYS A 205 5.54 -11.84 6.85
N ASP A 206 6.47 -12.75 6.59
CA ASP A 206 6.15 -14.00 5.89
C ASP A 206 5.50 -14.99 6.87
N TRP A 207 4.31 -15.46 6.51
CA TRP A 207 3.60 -16.51 7.22
C TRP A 207 2.71 -17.29 6.25
N MET A 208 2.85 -18.61 6.22
CA MET A 208 2.13 -19.53 5.34
C MET A 208 2.23 -19.21 3.83
N GLY A 209 3.41 -18.77 3.37
CA GLY A 209 3.62 -18.40 1.97
C GLY A 209 3.02 -17.06 1.56
N VAL A 210 2.45 -16.30 2.51
CA VAL A 210 1.86 -14.97 2.31
C VAL A 210 2.65 -13.92 3.09
N LYS A 211 2.90 -12.79 2.47
CA LYS A 211 3.56 -11.63 3.08
C LYS A 211 2.51 -10.71 3.70
N TRP A 212 2.46 -10.67 5.02
CA TRP A 212 1.48 -9.92 5.80
C TRP A 212 1.99 -8.55 6.22
N LYS A 213 1.12 -7.55 6.16
CA LYS A 213 1.44 -6.19 6.61
C LYS A 213 0.19 -5.49 7.15
N MET A 214 0.40 -4.71 8.19
CA MET A 214 -0.62 -3.79 8.68
C MET A 214 -0.67 -2.54 7.79
N GLN A 215 -1.87 -2.16 7.37
CA GLN A 215 -2.13 -0.96 6.58
C GLN A 215 -3.24 -0.13 7.23
N THR A 216 -3.00 1.14 7.41
CA THR A 216 -4.02 2.12 7.79
C THR A 216 -4.68 2.69 6.55
N GLY A 217 -5.96 3.00 6.58
CA GLY A 217 -6.70 3.55 5.43
C GLY A 217 -7.33 2.47 4.54
N LEU A 218 -7.49 1.25 5.05
CA LEU A 218 -8.35 0.23 4.43
C LEU A 218 -9.82 0.62 4.58
N SER A 219 -10.63 0.21 3.62
CA SER A 219 -12.07 0.47 3.63
C SER A 219 -12.72 -0.13 4.88
N GLY A 220 -13.53 0.67 5.58
CA GLY A 220 -14.21 0.25 6.80
C GLY A 220 -13.31 0.00 8.01
N ALA A 221 -12.04 0.35 8.00
CA ALA A 221 -11.14 0.16 9.15
C ALA A 221 -11.72 0.81 10.43
N GLY A 222 -11.73 0.06 11.53
CA GLY A 222 -12.33 0.47 12.81
C GLY A 222 -13.84 0.28 12.88
N THR A 223 -14.48 -0.30 11.89
CA THR A 223 -15.92 -0.63 11.88
C THR A 223 -16.17 -2.15 11.91
N ALA A 224 -17.44 -2.55 12.02
CA ALA A 224 -17.84 -3.96 11.96
C ALA A 224 -17.68 -4.60 10.56
N THR A 225 -17.39 -3.80 9.54
CA THR A 225 -17.24 -4.24 8.14
C THR A 225 -15.90 -3.79 7.56
N ALA A 226 -14.84 -3.93 8.34
CA ALA A 226 -13.50 -3.62 7.91
C ALA A 226 -13.03 -4.64 6.86
N LYS A 227 -12.41 -4.14 5.79
CA LYS A 227 -11.95 -4.97 4.68
C LYS A 227 -10.45 -5.22 4.77
N CYS A 228 -10.07 -6.48 4.60
CA CYS A 228 -8.69 -6.92 4.44
C CYS A 228 -8.55 -7.59 3.08
N PHE A 229 -7.38 -7.52 2.48
CA PHE A 229 -7.16 -8.06 1.14
C PHE A 229 -5.95 -8.97 1.10
N ILE A 230 -6.05 -10.03 0.32
CA ILE A 230 -4.95 -10.93 -0.01
C ILE A 230 -4.90 -11.02 -1.54
N TRP A 231 -3.72 -10.82 -2.12
CA TRP A 231 -3.57 -10.84 -3.58
C TRP A 231 -2.20 -11.30 -4.02
N HIS A 232 -2.12 -11.80 -5.23
CA HIS A 232 -0.85 -12.08 -5.90
C HIS A 232 -0.36 -10.82 -6.62
N LYS A 233 0.94 -10.57 -6.62
CA LYS A 233 1.58 -9.38 -7.18
C LYS A 233 1.14 -9.06 -8.61
N THR A 234 0.98 -10.07 -9.46
CA THR A 234 0.60 -9.90 -10.85
C THR A 234 -0.90 -9.67 -11.06
N ALA A 235 -1.71 -9.84 -10.02
CA ALA A 235 -3.15 -9.63 -10.09
C ALA A 235 -3.53 -8.13 -10.18
N ILE A 236 -2.68 -7.26 -9.63
CA ILE A 236 -2.88 -5.81 -9.65
C ILE A 236 -1.74 -5.15 -10.43
N GLY A 237 -2.11 -4.33 -11.42
CA GLY A 237 -1.18 -3.47 -12.15
C GLY A 237 -1.20 -2.04 -11.62
N TYR A 238 -0.05 -1.42 -11.56
CA TYR A 238 0.06 0.03 -11.34
C TYR A 238 0.87 0.64 -12.48
N ALA A 239 0.28 1.59 -13.19
CA ALA A 239 0.96 2.33 -14.25
C ALA A 239 1.32 3.72 -13.77
N SER A 240 2.54 4.16 -14.08
CA SER A 240 2.99 5.52 -13.82
C SER A 240 3.63 6.12 -15.06
N ALA A 241 3.31 7.37 -15.34
CA ALA A 241 3.98 8.12 -16.38
C ALA A 241 5.43 8.42 -15.99
N GLU A 242 6.26 8.65 -17.00
CA GLU A 242 7.56 9.26 -16.77
C GLU A 242 7.32 10.73 -16.39
N ALA A 243 7.63 11.07 -15.14
CA ALA A 243 7.49 12.46 -14.71
C ALA A 243 8.53 13.32 -15.42
N ALA A 244 8.12 14.46 -15.89
CA ALA A 244 8.99 15.46 -16.48
C ALA A 244 9.89 16.07 -15.38
N GLY A 245 10.99 15.41 -15.10
CA GLY A 245 11.97 15.82 -14.09
C GLY A 245 12.63 14.60 -13.43
N ASN A 246 13.92 14.73 -13.19
CA ASN A 246 14.75 13.65 -12.65
C ASN A 246 14.35 13.35 -11.19
N ILE A 247 13.60 12.27 -10.97
CA ILE A 247 13.10 11.92 -9.64
C ILE A 247 13.88 10.73 -9.13
N ALA A 248 14.63 10.98 -8.07
CA ALA A 248 15.30 9.95 -7.31
C ALA A 248 14.24 9.17 -6.51
N GLY A 249 14.00 7.92 -6.89
CA GLY A 249 13.20 6.97 -6.13
C GLY A 249 11.91 6.55 -6.83
N ASN A 250 11.67 5.36 -6.80
CA ASN A 250 10.68 4.37 -7.23
C ASN A 250 9.21 4.79 -7.49
N ALA A 251 8.85 6.05 -7.38
CA ALA A 251 7.57 6.60 -7.78
C ALA A 251 7.83 7.79 -8.71
N SER A 252 7.07 7.92 -9.76
CA SER A 252 7.13 9.02 -10.71
C SER A 252 6.61 10.32 -10.08
N VAL A 253 7.22 10.74 -8.98
CA VAL A 253 6.91 11.98 -8.26
C VAL A 253 8.00 12.99 -8.59
N ALA A 254 7.65 14.08 -9.28
CA ALA A 254 8.52 15.23 -9.47
C ALA A 254 8.32 16.22 -8.34
N ALA A 255 9.40 16.73 -7.79
CA ALA A 255 9.36 17.88 -6.91
C ALA A 255 10.00 19.07 -7.63
N ASP A 256 9.29 20.17 -7.71
CA ASP A 256 9.76 21.42 -8.29
C ASP A 256 9.57 22.56 -7.29
N ILE A 257 10.59 23.40 -7.11
CA ILE A 257 10.52 24.55 -6.25
C ILE A 257 10.79 25.78 -7.12
N THR A 258 9.75 26.53 -7.41
CA THR A 258 9.80 27.71 -8.25
C THR A 258 9.60 28.99 -7.44
N TRP A 259 10.36 30.05 -7.79
CA TRP A 259 10.16 31.39 -7.23
C TRP A 259 9.13 32.15 -8.07
N HIS A 260 8.15 32.70 -7.40
CA HIS A 260 7.13 33.58 -8.00
C HIS A 260 7.29 35.00 -7.49
N GLY A 261 7.81 35.88 -8.34
CA GLY A 261 8.08 37.26 -7.98
C GLY A 261 6.83 38.10 -7.76
N ASP A 262 5.72 37.79 -8.41
CA ASP A 262 4.41 38.42 -8.25
C ASP A 262 3.79 38.16 -6.88
N ARG A 263 4.15 37.05 -6.21
CA ARG A 263 3.67 36.63 -4.89
C ARG A 263 4.74 36.73 -3.80
N ALA A 264 5.97 37.11 -4.15
CA ALA A 264 7.13 37.11 -3.25
C ALA A 264 7.28 35.79 -2.45
N ALA A 265 6.93 34.66 -3.06
CA ALA A 265 6.86 33.34 -2.42
C ALA A 265 7.49 32.26 -3.30
N HIS A 266 7.99 31.20 -2.65
CA HIS A 266 8.35 29.95 -3.31
C HIS A 266 7.13 29.05 -3.39
N PHE A 267 6.91 28.43 -4.54
CA PHE A 267 5.93 27.36 -4.70
C PHE A 267 6.65 26.02 -4.71
N VAL A 268 6.36 25.19 -3.72
CA VAL A 268 6.87 23.81 -3.62
C VAL A 268 5.81 22.91 -4.20
N ASN A 269 6.04 22.34 -5.37
CA ASN A 269 5.06 21.54 -6.09
C ASN A 269 5.57 20.10 -6.25
N HIS A 270 4.68 19.13 -6.02
CA HIS A 270 4.90 17.72 -6.30
C HIS A 270 3.85 17.24 -7.28
N LEU A 271 4.30 16.52 -8.26
CA LEU A 271 3.50 16.04 -9.40
C LEU A 271 3.62 14.53 -9.48
N MET A 272 2.52 13.87 -9.72
CA MET A 272 2.48 12.43 -9.97
C MET A 272 1.37 12.13 -10.96
N SER A 273 1.66 11.29 -11.95
CA SER A 273 0.65 10.74 -12.85
C SER A 273 0.70 9.22 -12.77
N GLY A 274 -0.39 8.62 -12.34
CA GLY A 274 -0.46 7.17 -12.19
C GLY A 274 -1.87 6.66 -11.89
N GLN A 275 -2.08 5.36 -12.10
CA GLN A 275 -3.33 4.68 -11.77
C GLN A 275 -3.11 3.19 -11.60
N ALA A 276 -3.87 2.58 -10.69
CA ALA A 276 -3.94 1.14 -10.50
C ALA A 276 -5.04 0.52 -11.37
N VAL A 277 -4.90 -0.77 -11.69
CA VAL A 277 -5.91 -1.54 -12.42
C VAL A 277 -5.91 -3.00 -11.97
N MET A 278 -7.09 -3.62 -11.92
CA MET A 278 -7.25 -5.05 -11.72
C MET A 278 -6.89 -5.78 -13.02
N ILE A 279 -5.85 -6.63 -12.99
CA ILE A 279 -5.43 -7.47 -14.12
C ILE A 279 -6.18 -8.80 -14.04
N ASP A 280 -6.19 -9.40 -12.86
CA ASP A 280 -6.82 -10.70 -12.63
C ASP A 280 -7.57 -10.73 -11.30
N ASP A 281 -8.90 -10.69 -11.37
CA ASP A 281 -9.77 -10.71 -10.19
C ASP A 281 -9.67 -12.04 -9.40
N THR A 282 -9.38 -13.16 -10.08
CA THR A 282 -9.23 -14.47 -9.41
C THR A 282 -8.03 -14.55 -8.48
N GLY A 283 -7.03 -13.69 -8.69
CA GLY A 283 -5.84 -13.58 -7.85
C GLY A 283 -5.98 -12.60 -6.67
N VAL A 284 -7.17 -12.07 -6.42
CA VAL A 284 -7.46 -11.12 -5.33
C VAL A 284 -8.59 -11.66 -4.47
N ILE A 285 -8.44 -11.65 -3.15
CA ILE A 285 -9.48 -12.07 -2.21
C ILE A 285 -9.76 -10.93 -1.24
N GLU A 286 -11.05 -10.61 -1.04
CA GLU A 286 -11.53 -9.72 0.01
C GLU A 286 -11.97 -10.53 1.22
N ALA A 287 -11.49 -10.16 2.40
CA ALA A 287 -11.86 -10.74 3.68
C ALA A 287 -12.40 -9.66 4.61
N ASN A 288 -13.64 -9.80 5.05
CA ASN A 288 -14.27 -8.84 5.96
C ASN A 288 -14.01 -9.21 7.42
N THR A 289 -13.71 -8.21 8.24
CA THR A 289 -13.44 -8.36 9.68
C THR A 289 -14.25 -7.37 10.50
N ASP A 290 -14.53 -7.73 11.75
CA ASP A 290 -15.13 -6.81 12.69
C ASP A 290 -14.06 -6.20 13.60
N ASP A 291 -13.70 -4.95 13.31
CA ASP A 291 -12.69 -4.22 14.05
C ASP A 291 -13.19 -3.62 15.38
N THR A 292 -14.49 -3.74 15.68
CA THR A 292 -15.08 -3.22 16.93
C THR A 292 -14.92 -4.16 18.11
N GLN A 293 -14.64 -5.44 17.84
CA GLN A 293 -14.57 -6.49 18.86
C GLN A 293 -13.25 -6.45 19.67
N ALA A 294 -13.30 -6.95 20.91
CA ALA A 294 -12.11 -7.09 21.75
C ALA A 294 -11.11 -8.12 21.19
N VAL A 295 -9.79 -7.95 21.42
CA VAL A 295 -8.78 -8.96 21.05
C VAL A 295 -9.07 -10.22 21.84
N ILE A 296 -9.19 -11.34 21.14
CA ILE A 296 -9.38 -12.64 21.76
C ILE A 296 -7.99 -13.10 22.21
N THR A 297 -7.81 -13.19 23.50
CA THR A 297 -6.63 -13.82 24.11
C THR A 297 -6.99 -15.24 24.47
N SER A 298 -6.15 -16.20 24.08
CA SER A 298 -6.31 -17.62 24.45
C SER A 298 -6.26 -17.83 25.95
#